data_8e340b8f62f73269a1f08939c6b68bab
#
_entry.id   8e340b8f62f73269a1f08939c6b68bab
#
_cell.length_a   1.000
_cell.length_b   1.000
_cell.length_c   1.000
_cell.angle_alpha   90.00
_cell.angle_beta   90.00
_cell.angle_gamma   90.00
#
_symmetry.space_group_name_H-M   'P 1'
#
loop_
_entity.id
_entity.type
_entity.pdbx_description
1 polymer ?
#
loop_
_entity_poly.entity_id
_entity_poly.type
_entity_poly.pdbx_seq_one_letter_code
_entity_poly.pdbx_strand_id
1 'polypeptide(L)'
;PYAVINRANVLLNAIETGDLPAGDELNNAKGEALALRALCHFNLLITYGKPYFVENGATPGVVLVKNVLSADDLPSRSTVAEGYDMVINDLEEALKCIGTEVKDGRFNSWAVKGLLARVNLYKRDWDKAFSYAEDVIKNSPYSLLKTEDYVAAWSGRYSSESVFDLEISDLDAGDREMFGYVVDPKGYAAV
;
A
#
# COMPACT_ATOMS: atom_id res chain seq x y z
N PRO A 1 -9.67 -4.68 -4.07
CA PRO A 1 -8.88 -4.58 -2.82
C PRO A 1 -9.19 -5.70 -1.83
N TYR A 2 -10.46 -6.08 -1.55
CA TYR A 2 -10.79 -7.09 -0.55
C TYR A 2 -10.22 -8.49 -0.82
N ALA A 3 -10.03 -8.89 -2.07
CA ALA A 3 -9.34 -10.15 -2.39
C ALA A 3 -7.87 -10.14 -1.94
N VAL A 4 -7.19 -9.00 -2.08
CA VAL A 4 -5.80 -8.82 -1.60
C VAL A 4 -5.76 -8.81 -0.07
N ILE A 5 -6.70 -8.09 0.57
CA ILE A 5 -6.85 -8.09 2.04
C ILE A 5 -7.04 -9.50 2.58
N ASN A 6 -7.90 -10.31 1.95
CA ASN A 6 -8.12 -11.68 2.37
C ASN A 6 -6.84 -12.53 2.24
N ARG A 7 -6.12 -12.41 1.13
CA ARG A 7 -4.83 -13.13 0.95
C ARG A 7 -3.80 -12.72 2.00
N ALA A 8 -3.70 -11.43 2.31
CA ALA A 8 -2.84 -10.94 3.39
C ALA A 8 -3.26 -11.53 4.75
N ASN A 9 -4.57 -11.57 5.06
CA ASN A 9 -5.06 -12.16 6.29
C ASN A 9 -4.80 -13.67 6.39
N VAL A 10 -4.91 -14.42 5.30
CA VAL A 10 -4.57 -15.86 5.28
C VAL A 10 -3.11 -16.06 5.65
N LEU A 11 -2.19 -15.27 5.06
CA LEU A 11 -0.77 -15.35 5.39
C LEU A 11 -0.50 -14.95 6.85
N LEU A 12 -1.07 -13.84 7.31
CA LEU A 12 -0.91 -13.37 8.68
C LEU A 12 -1.43 -14.38 9.70
N ASN A 13 -2.56 -15.03 9.43
CA ASN A 13 -3.11 -16.09 10.26
C ASN A 13 -2.17 -17.31 10.31
N ALA A 14 -1.64 -17.76 9.17
CA ALA A 14 -0.69 -18.88 9.12
C ALA A 14 0.61 -18.59 9.89
N ILE A 15 1.04 -17.33 9.92
CA ILE A 15 2.17 -16.88 10.74
C ILE A 15 1.83 -16.93 12.23
N GLU A 16 0.64 -16.46 12.62
CA GLU A 16 0.18 -16.44 14.01
C GLU A 16 -0.02 -17.85 14.58
N THR A 17 -0.55 -18.78 13.78
CA THR A 17 -0.74 -20.18 14.18
C THR A 17 0.55 -20.99 14.24
N GLY A 18 1.66 -20.44 13.72
CA GLY A 18 2.96 -21.11 13.71
C GLY A 18 3.07 -22.20 12.64
N ASP A 19 2.22 -22.18 11.62
CA ASP A 19 2.22 -23.15 10.53
C ASP A 19 3.41 -23.00 9.57
N LEU A 20 4.16 -21.89 9.70
CA LEU A 20 5.29 -21.56 8.84
C LEU A 20 6.60 -21.50 9.65
N PRO A 21 7.74 -21.92 9.08
CA PRO A 21 9.03 -21.87 9.76
C PRO A 21 9.46 -20.43 10.03
N ALA A 22 9.87 -20.13 11.28
CA ALA A 22 10.34 -18.81 11.66
C ALA A 22 11.65 -18.43 10.95
N GLY A 23 11.84 -17.16 10.64
CA GLY A 23 13.05 -16.63 10.01
C GLY A 23 12.85 -15.23 9.45
N ASP A 24 13.92 -14.62 8.96
CA ASP A 24 13.90 -13.25 8.43
C ASP A 24 13.00 -13.11 7.19
N GLU A 25 12.96 -14.14 6.35
CA GLU A 25 12.07 -14.16 5.18
C GLU A 25 10.60 -14.12 5.59
N LEU A 26 10.23 -14.89 6.65
CA LEU A 26 8.87 -14.88 7.17
C LEU A 26 8.53 -13.53 7.80
N ASN A 27 9.47 -12.92 8.53
CA ASN A 27 9.30 -11.58 9.09
C ASN A 27 9.09 -10.54 7.98
N ASN A 28 9.90 -10.56 6.92
CA ASN A 28 9.70 -9.67 5.77
C ASN A 28 8.33 -9.92 5.11
N ALA A 29 7.94 -11.17 4.89
CA ALA A 29 6.63 -11.50 4.33
C ALA A 29 5.46 -11.02 5.20
N LYS A 30 5.61 -11.10 6.54
CA LYS A 30 4.64 -10.50 7.50
C LYS A 30 4.53 -9.01 7.31
N GLY A 31 5.67 -8.31 7.24
CA GLY A 31 5.71 -6.86 7.05
C GLY A 31 5.06 -6.44 5.72
N GLU A 32 5.34 -7.14 4.64
CA GLU A 32 4.71 -6.90 3.34
C GLU A 32 3.20 -7.16 3.34
N ALA A 33 2.74 -8.23 3.98
CA ALA A 33 1.31 -8.55 4.10
C ALA A 33 0.56 -7.45 4.87
N LEU A 34 1.14 -6.96 5.98
CA LEU A 34 0.60 -5.83 6.75
C LEU A 34 0.56 -4.55 5.90
N ALA A 35 1.63 -4.23 5.19
CA ALA A 35 1.71 -3.05 4.33
C ALA A 35 0.69 -3.11 3.17
N LEU A 36 0.53 -4.26 2.52
CA LEU A 36 -0.49 -4.48 1.48
C LEU A 36 -1.91 -4.35 2.02
N ARG A 37 -2.19 -4.93 3.20
CA ARG A 37 -3.49 -4.82 3.85
C ARG A 37 -3.81 -3.36 4.17
N ALA A 38 -2.84 -2.64 4.72
CA ALA A 38 -2.95 -1.22 5.01
C ALA A 38 -3.20 -0.39 3.74
N LEU A 39 -2.41 -0.60 2.68
CA LEU A 39 -2.57 0.10 1.39
C LEU A 39 -3.96 -0.13 0.80
N CYS A 40 -4.45 -1.37 0.82
CA CYS A 40 -5.78 -1.70 0.30
C CYS A 40 -6.91 -1.02 1.11
N HIS A 41 -6.84 -1.04 2.45
CA HIS A 41 -7.83 -0.36 3.29
C HIS A 41 -7.74 1.16 3.13
N PHE A 42 -6.54 1.72 3.04
CA PHE A 42 -6.36 3.15 2.79
C PHE A 42 -6.99 3.59 1.46
N ASN A 43 -6.75 2.83 0.38
CA ASN A 43 -7.37 3.10 -0.91
C ASN A 43 -8.90 3.02 -0.86
N LEU A 44 -9.45 2.05 -0.12
CA LEU A 44 -10.90 1.96 0.09
C LEU A 44 -11.43 3.17 0.87
N LEU A 45 -10.72 3.61 1.92
CA LEU A 45 -11.11 4.77 2.74
C LEU A 45 -11.14 6.06 1.93
N ILE A 46 -10.10 6.35 1.14
CA ILE A 46 -10.05 7.57 0.33
C ILE A 46 -11.05 7.56 -0.83
N THR A 47 -11.47 6.38 -1.30
CA THR A 47 -12.42 6.24 -2.41
C THR A 47 -13.87 6.29 -1.95
N TYR A 48 -14.19 5.65 -0.81
CA TYR A 48 -15.57 5.42 -0.37
C TYR A 48 -15.93 6.09 0.96
N GLY A 49 -14.93 6.57 1.71
CA GLY A 49 -15.12 7.34 2.93
C GLY A 49 -15.17 8.86 2.66
N LYS A 50 -15.71 9.62 3.60
CA LYS A 50 -15.53 11.07 3.59
C LYS A 50 -14.09 11.42 4.03
N PRO A 51 -13.56 12.60 3.63
CA PRO A 51 -12.27 13.05 4.13
C PRO A 51 -12.22 13.07 5.67
N TYR A 52 -11.08 12.70 6.25
CA TYR A 52 -10.92 12.57 7.71
C TYR A 52 -11.34 13.81 8.50
N PHE A 53 -11.10 15.01 7.96
CA PHE A 53 -11.45 16.28 8.63
C PHE A 53 -12.96 16.50 8.78
N VAL A 54 -13.79 15.76 8.06
CA VAL A 54 -15.24 15.82 8.23
C VAL A 54 -15.58 15.07 9.51
N GLU A 55 -16.12 15.78 10.48
CA GLU A 55 -16.50 15.27 11.81
C GLU A 55 -15.34 14.51 12.51
N ASN A 56 -14.09 14.90 12.24
CA ASN A 56 -12.89 14.21 12.77
C ASN A 56 -12.90 12.69 12.53
N GLY A 57 -13.40 12.28 11.35
CA GLY A 57 -13.46 10.88 10.95
C GLY A 57 -14.59 10.07 11.59
N ALA A 58 -15.54 10.66 12.30
CA ALA A 58 -16.69 9.96 12.88
C ALA A 58 -17.71 9.49 11.82
N THR A 59 -17.57 9.93 10.58
CA THR A 59 -18.45 9.50 9.48
C THR A 59 -18.21 8.03 9.11
N PRO A 60 -19.23 7.34 8.51
CA PRO A 60 -19.06 5.96 8.04
C PRO A 60 -17.91 5.83 7.05
N GLY A 61 -16.99 4.93 7.35
CA GLY A 61 -15.84 4.54 6.52
C GLY A 61 -16.14 3.34 5.64
N VAL A 62 -15.34 2.28 5.77
CA VAL A 62 -15.43 1.04 5.00
C VAL A 62 -15.49 -0.16 5.93
N VAL A 63 -15.75 -1.34 5.39
CA VAL A 63 -15.63 -2.59 6.16
C VAL A 63 -14.15 -2.88 6.41
N LEU A 64 -13.76 -2.98 7.67
CA LEU A 64 -12.39 -3.32 8.07
C LEU A 64 -12.29 -4.83 8.30
N VAL A 65 -11.50 -5.50 7.46
CA VAL A 65 -11.31 -6.94 7.51
C VAL A 65 -9.92 -7.25 8.05
N LYS A 66 -9.86 -7.61 9.34
CA LYS A 66 -8.59 -7.88 10.06
C LYS A 66 -8.21 -9.36 10.04
N ASN A 67 -9.18 -10.23 9.85
CA ASN A 67 -9.02 -11.69 9.92
C ASN A 67 -9.59 -12.35 8.66
N VAL A 68 -9.34 -13.63 8.51
CA VAL A 68 -10.00 -14.44 7.49
C VAL A 68 -11.49 -14.54 7.87
N LEU A 69 -12.36 -14.13 6.95
CA LEU A 69 -13.81 -14.20 7.14
C LEU A 69 -14.36 -15.55 6.67
N SER A 70 -15.35 -16.05 7.39
CA SER A 70 -16.18 -17.17 6.97
C SER A 70 -17.32 -16.69 6.05
N ALA A 71 -18.04 -17.63 5.43
CA ALA A 71 -19.17 -17.29 4.58
C ALA A 71 -20.36 -16.68 5.36
N ASP A 72 -20.41 -16.91 6.66
CA ASP A 72 -21.49 -16.44 7.54
C ASP A 72 -21.17 -15.08 8.19
N ASP A 73 -19.93 -14.57 8.03
CA ASP A 73 -19.52 -13.30 8.60
C ASP A 73 -20.12 -12.14 7.79
N LEU A 74 -20.84 -11.26 8.49
CA LEU A 74 -21.47 -10.07 7.90
C LEU A 74 -20.94 -8.80 8.59
N PRO A 75 -19.67 -8.42 8.34
CA PRO A 75 -19.07 -7.27 8.99
C PRO A 75 -19.73 -5.96 8.54
N SER A 76 -19.98 -5.06 9.49
CA SER A 76 -20.49 -3.72 9.22
C SER A 76 -19.37 -2.75 8.86
N ARG A 77 -19.75 -1.59 8.29
CA ARG A 77 -18.81 -0.48 8.07
C ARG A 77 -18.34 0.09 9.40
N SER A 78 -17.05 0.34 9.49
CA SER A 78 -16.43 1.10 10.57
C SER A 78 -16.48 2.61 10.30
N THR A 79 -16.09 3.43 11.24
CA THR A 79 -15.86 4.85 11.01
C THR A 79 -14.58 5.08 10.18
N VAL A 80 -14.47 6.25 9.58
CA VAL A 80 -13.24 6.67 8.89
C VAL A 80 -12.07 6.69 9.87
N ALA A 81 -12.28 7.20 11.11
CA ALA A 81 -11.23 7.25 12.13
C ALA A 81 -10.69 5.87 12.48
N GLU A 82 -11.55 4.89 12.75
CA GLU A 82 -11.15 3.50 13.01
C GLU A 82 -10.38 2.90 11.82
N GLY A 83 -10.77 3.29 10.59
CA GLY A 83 -10.06 2.88 9.39
C GLY A 83 -8.65 3.43 9.32
N TYR A 84 -8.45 4.72 9.56
CA TYR A 84 -7.12 5.32 9.61
C TYR A 84 -6.26 4.76 10.73
N ASP A 85 -6.84 4.53 11.91
CA ASP A 85 -6.10 3.96 13.04
C ASP A 85 -5.64 2.52 12.75
N MET A 86 -6.48 1.71 12.11
CA MET A 86 -6.09 0.37 11.66
C MET A 86 -4.96 0.42 10.61
N VAL A 87 -5.08 1.30 9.62
CA VAL A 87 -4.07 1.45 8.56
C VAL A 87 -2.72 1.87 9.14
N ILE A 88 -2.71 2.85 10.04
CA ILE A 88 -1.47 3.31 10.70
C ILE A 88 -0.88 2.19 11.55
N ASN A 89 -1.69 1.49 12.34
CA ASN A 89 -1.22 0.38 13.16
C ASN A 89 -0.60 -0.75 12.32
N ASP A 90 -1.23 -1.14 11.22
CA ASP A 90 -0.68 -2.16 10.32
C ASP A 90 0.68 -1.73 9.75
N LEU A 91 0.84 -0.45 9.38
CA LEU A 91 2.09 0.08 8.85
C LEU A 91 3.18 0.18 9.93
N GLU A 92 2.84 0.59 11.14
CA GLU A 92 3.77 0.64 12.26
C GLU A 92 4.24 -0.77 12.68
N GLU A 93 3.34 -1.76 12.67
CA GLU A 93 3.72 -3.16 12.87
C GLU A 93 4.55 -3.71 11.71
N ALA A 94 4.26 -3.33 10.47
CA ALA A 94 5.07 -3.69 9.31
C ALA A 94 6.52 -3.21 9.46
N LEU A 95 6.75 -1.99 9.97
CA LEU A 95 8.10 -1.45 10.20
C LEU A 95 8.94 -2.28 11.19
N LYS A 96 8.30 -3.01 12.10
CA LYS A 96 9.01 -3.88 13.06
C LYS A 96 9.51 -5.19 12.42
N CYS A 97 8.95 -5.55 11.28
CA CYS A 97 9.19 -6.82 10.62
C CYS A 97 10.02 -6.71 9.34
N ILE A 98 9.87 -5.58 8.61
CA ILE A 98 10.40 -5.43 7.26
C ILE A 98 11.76 -4.74 7.25
N GLY A 99 12.69 -5.26 6.43
CA GLY A 99 14.03 -4.69 6.27
C GLY A 99 14.08 -3.46 5.35
N THR A 100 15.29 -2.91 5.21
CA THR A 100 15.58 -1.75 4.37
C THR A 100 16.02 -2.13 2.95
N GLU A 101 16.23 -3.42 2.67
CA GLU A 101 16.71 -3.91 1.39
C GLU A 101 15.74 -3.53 0.26
N VAL A 102 16.29 -2.96 -0.80
CA VAL A 102 15.52 -2.60 -2.00
C VAL A 102 15.41 -3.82 -2.89
N LYS A 103 14.17 -4.23 -3.15
CA LYS A 103 13.82 -5.29 -4.11
C LYS A 103 12.69 -4.78 -4.99
N ASP A 104 12.86 -4.92 -6.29
CA ASP A 104 11.88 -4.50 -7.28
C ASP A 104 10.52 -5.16 -7.04
N GLY A 105 9.44 -4.36 -7.09
CA GLY A 105 8.09 -4.84 -6.87
C GLY A 105 7.75 -5.27 -5.43
N ARG A 106 8.66 -5.07 -4.46
CA ARG A 106 8.48 -5.48 -3.06
C ARG A 106 8.46 -4.29 -2.11
N PHE A 107 7.69 -4.40 -1.03
CA PHE A 107 7.79 -3.42 0.05
C PHE A 107 9.11 -3.56 0.80
N ASN A 108 9.62 -2.42 1.25
CA ASN A 108 10.68 -2.31 2.24
C ASN A 108 10.29 -1.24 3.27
N SER A 109 11.09 -1.03 4.29
CA SER A 109 10.78 -0.07 5.35
C SER A 109 10.63 1.37 4.84
N TRP A 110 11.32 1.74 3.77
CA TRP A 110 11.21 3.07 3.16
C TRP A 110 9.87 3.27 2.47
N ALA A 111 9.38 2.25 1.76
CA ALA A 111 8.06 2.26 1.14
C ALA A 111 6.95 2.36 2.20
N VAL A 112 7.09 1.63 3.31
CA VAL A 112 6.16 1.71 4.45
C VAL A 112 6.16 3.11 5.07
N LYS A 113 7.33 3.72 5.28
CA LYS A 113 7.45 5.11 5.78
C LYS A 113 6.84 6.11 4.81
N GLY A 114 7.07 5.96 3.49
CA GLY A 114 6.43 6.78 2.47
C GLY A 114 4.90 6.69 2.51
N LEU A 115 4.37 5.49 2.72
CA LEU A 115 2.93 5.28 2.88
C LEU A 115 2.42 5.88 4.20
N LEU A 116 3.16 5.75 5.32
CA LEU A 116 2.83 6.42 6.59
C LEU A 116 2.80 7.95 6.45
N ALA A 117 3.76 8.53 5.71
CA ALA A 117 3.75 9.95 5.41
C ALA A 117 2.46 10.36 4.69
N ARG A 118 2.06 9.61 3.65
CA ARG A 118 0.83 9.85 2.88
C ARG A 118 -0.42 9.70 3.74
N VAL A 119 -0.54 8.64 4.53
CA VAL A 119 -1.70 8.38 5.40
C VAL A 119 -1.86 9.50 6.42
N ASN A 120 -0.77 9.91 7.10
CA ASN A 120 -0.80 11.00 8.06
C ASN A 120 -1.09 12.36 7.40
N LEU A 121 -0.64 12.59 6.15
CA LEU A 121 -1.01 13.77 5.36
C LEU A 121 -2.54 13.86 5.16
N TYR A 122 -3.18 12.76 4.79
CA TYR A 122 -4.64 12.69 4.61
C TYR A 122 -5.39 12.81 5.94
N LYS A 123 -4.82 12.27 7.04
CA LYS A 123 -5.34 12.43 8.41
C LYS A 123 -5.16 13.85 8.95
N ARG A 124 -4.32 14.67 8.30
CA ARG A 124 -3.88 16.01 8.73
C ARG A 124 -3.01 16.00 9.99
N ASP A 125 -2.33 14.91 10.27
CA ASP A 125 -1.24 14.84 11.25
C ASP A 125 0.06 15.30 10.56
N TRP A 126 0.23 16.61 10.45
CA TRP A 126 1.30 17.23 9.67
C TRP A 126 2.68 16.90 10.21
N ASP A 127 2.83 16.83 11.53
CA ASP A 127 4.10 16.55 12.18
C ASP A 127 4.59 15.13 11.86
N LYS A 128 3.69 14.14 11.95
CA LYS A 128 4.01 12.76 11.57
C LYS A 128 4.24 12.61 10.06
N ALA A 129 3.42 13.25 9.25
CA ALA A 129 3.58 13.24 7.80
C ALA A 129 4.97 13.80 7.41
N PHE A 130 5.35 14.93 7.99
CA PHE A 130 6.65 15.55 7.77
C PHE A 130 7.80 14.66 8.24
N SER A 131 7.72 14.12 9.46
CA SER A 131 8.77 13.29 10.04
C SER A 131 9.06 12.03 9.19
N TYR A 132 8.03 11.32 8.76
CA TYR A 132 8.20 10.14 7.90
C TYR A 132 8.73 10.50 6.51
N ALA A 133 8.24 11.58 5.91
CA ALA A 133 8.70 12.03 4.60
C ALA A 133 10.17 12.48 4.67
N GLU A 134 10.54 13.26 5.69
CA GLU A 134 11.91 13.71 5.90
C GLU A 134 12.88 12.55 6.08
N ASP A 135 12.48 11.52 6.84
CA ASP A 135 13.29 10.33 7.06
C ASP A 135 13.56 9.59 5.73
N VAL A 136 12.53 9.41 4.91
CA VAL A 136 12.71 8.82 3.56
C VAL A 136 13.64 9.66 2.71
N ILE A 137 13.44 10.97 2.64
CA ILE A 137 14.25 11.88 1.81
C ILE A 137 15.71 11.88 2.23
N LYS A 138 16.00 11.88 3.54
CA LYS A 138 17.37 12.03 4.05
C LYS A 138 18.16 10.73 4.14
N ASN A 139 17.47 9.62 4.42
CA ASN A 139 18.14 8.39 4.87
C ASN A 139 17.91 7.20 3.92
N SER A 140 16.98 7.29 2.96
CA SER A 140 16.76 6.21 2.00
C SER A 140 17.79 6.25 0.85
N PRO A 141 17.94 5.14 0.10
CA PRO A 141 18.77 5.11 -1.10
C PRO A 141 18.13 5.75 -2.33
N TYR A 142 16.87 6.21 -2.23
CA TYR A 142 16.14 6.82 -3.33
C TYR A 142 16.56 8.26 -3.56
N SER A 143 16.50 8.69 -4.83
CA SER A 143 16.86 10.05 -5.21
C SER A 143 15.98 10.54 -6.37
N LEU A 144 15.74 11.84 -6.40
CA LEU A 144 14.98 12.46 -7.49
C LEU A 144 15.72 12.27 -8.81
N LEU A 145 14.94 12.00 -9.87
CA LEU A 145 15.44 11.99 -11.23
C LEU A 145 15.88 13.41 -11.64
N LYS A 146 16.94 13.48 -12.42
CA LYS A 146 17.30 14.74 -13.06
C LYS A 146 16.33 15.01 -14.22
N THR A 147 16.13 16.28 -14.53
CA THR A 147 15.21 16.69 -15.60
C THR A 147 15.55 16.04 -16.95
N GLU A 148 16.85 15.86 -17.24
CA GLU A 148 17.34 15.21 -18.46
C GLU A 148 16.99 13.72 -18.55
N ASP A 149 16.88 13.03 -17.40
CA ASP A 149 16.64 11.59 -17.32
C ASP A 149 15.13 11.26 -17.25
N TYR A 150 14.28 12.27 -17.00
CA TYR A 150 12.87 12.06 -16.72
C TYR A 150 12.13 11.32 -17.84
N VAL A 151 12.33 11.72 -19.09
CA VAL A 151 11.67 11.07 -20.25
C VAL A 151 12.16 9.64 -20.44
N ALA A 152 13.47 9.40 -20.29
CA ALA A 152 14.06 8.08 -20.45
C ALA A 152 13.60 7.11 -19.34
N ALA A 153 13.34 7.60 -18.13
CA ALA A 153 12.88 6.78 -17.02
C ALA A 153 11.52 6.11 -17.28
N TRP A 154 10.67 6.70 -18.12
CA TRP A 154 9.37 6.10 -18.51
C TRP A 154 9.50 4.90 -19.45
N SER A 155 10.67 4.69 -20.04
CA SER A 155 10.96 3.52 -20.87
C SER A 155 11.54 2.35 -20.06
N GLY A 156 11.90 2.60 -18.80
CA GLY A 156 12.39 1.61 -17.84
C GLY A 156 11.33 1.19 -16.84
N ARG A 157 11.58 0.12 -16.08
CA ARG A 157 10.67 -0.34 -15.04
C ARG A 157 11.01 0.34 -13.73
N TYR A 158 12.00 0.47 -13.16
CA TYR A 158 12.30 1.06 -11.85
C TYR A 158 13.30 2.20 -12.02
N SER A 159 12.95 3.34 -11.47
CA SER A 159 13.84 4.51 -11.47
C SER A 159 14.41 4.75 -10.07
N SER A 160 15.36 5.68 -9.97
CA SER A 160 15.92 6.10 -8.67
C SER A 160 14.86 6.75 -7.74
N GLU A 161 13.72 7.20 -8.27
CA GLU A 161 12.59 7.73 -7.51
C GLU A 161 11.57 6.64 -7.12
N SER A 162 11.64 5.44 -7.69
CA SER A 162 10.66 4.39 -7.47
C SER A 162 10.84 3.78 -6.09
N VAL A 163 10.07 4.25 -5.13
CA VAL A 163 10.08 3.73 -3.75
C VAL A 163 9.29 2.43 -3.65
N PHE A 164 8.19 2.34 -4.37
CA PHE A 164 7.37 1.14 -4.52
C PHE A 164 6.53 1.22 -5.79
N ASP A 165 6.74 0.27 -6.67
CA ASP A 165 5.96 0.10 -7.90
C ASP A 165 5.35 -1.30 -7.96
N LEU A 166 4.12 -1.39 -8.45
CA LEU A 166 3.51 -2.69 -8.75
C LEU A 166 4.08 -3.20 -10.07
N GLU A 167 4.70 -4.35 -10.03
CA GLU A 167 5.12 -5.02 -11.25
C GLU A 167 3.89 -5.62 -11.95
N ILE A 168 3.62 -5.14 -13.14
CA ILE A 168 2.57 -5.67 -14.02
C ILE A 168 3.26 -6.27 -15.24
N SER A 169 3.15 -7.57 -15.40
CA SER A 169 3.65 -8.29 -16.57
C SER A 169 2.57 -8.43 -17.64
N ASP A 170 2.97 -8.78 -18.85
CA ASP A 170 2.03 -9.07 -19.94
C ASP A 170 1.08 -10.22 -19.62
N LEU A 171 1.46 -11.09 -18.66
CA LEU A 171 0.61 -12.18 -18.16
C LEU A 171 -0.47 -11.72 -17.17
N ASP A 172 -0.22 -10.60 -16.48
CA ASP A 172 -1.13 -10.04 -15.47
C ASP A 172 -2.08 -9.01 -16.08
N ALA A 173 -1.70 -8.47 -17.22
CA ALA A 173 -2.45 -7.42 -17.90
C ALA A 173 -3.54 -8.03 -18.77
N GLY A 174 -4.77 -7.93 -18.35
CA GLY A 174 -5.89 -8.01 -19.30
C GLY A 174 -5.77 -6.84 -20.30
N ASP A 175 -5.47 -7.13 -21.55
CA ASP A 175 -5.17 -6.14 -22.62
C ASP A 175 -6.13 -4.94 -22.65
N ARG A 176 -7.38 -5.13 -22.22
CA ARG A 176 -8.44 -4.11 -22.29
C ARG A 176 -8.56 -3.22 -21.05
N GLU A 177 -7.91 -3.58 -19.95
CA GLU A 177 -8.02 -2.86 -18.66
C GLU A 177 -6.84 -1.93 -18.41
N MET A 178 -5.81 -1.99 -19.24
CA MET A 178 -4.63 -1.13 -19.11
C MET A 178 -4.89 0.27 -19.68
N PHE A 179 -4.42 1.28 -18.95
CA PHE A 179 -4.45 2.66 -19.44
C PHE A 179 -3.74 2.81 -20.80
N GLY A 180 -2.63 2.09 -20.99
CA GLY A 180 -1.92 2.05 -22.27
C GLY A 180 -2.80 1.58 -23.44
N TYR A 181 -3.64 0.57 -23.23
CA TYR A 181 -4.60 0.11 -24.26
C TYR A 181 -5.65 1.19 -24.57
N VAL A 182 -6.10 1.92 -23.55
CA VAL A 182 -7.11 2.98 -23.74
C VAL A 182 -6.56 4.13 -24.58
N VAL A 183 -5.28 4.44 -24.45
CA VAL A 183 -4.59 5.53 -25.20
C VAL A 183 -3.83 5.04 -26.43
N ASP A 184 -3.68 3.73 -26.63
CA ASP A 184 -3.09 3.15 -27.83
C ASP A 184 -4.00 3.42 -29.05
N PRO A 185 -3.42 3.78 -30.24
CA PRO A 185 -4.19 3.96 -31.47
C PRO A 185 -5.03 2.74 -31.90
N LYS A 186 -4.73 1.56 -31.37
CA LYS A 186 -5.51 0.32 -31.58
C LYS A 186 -6.51 0.03 -30.47
N GLY A 187 -6.53 0.84 -29.40
CA GLY A 187 -7.44 0.74 -28.25
C GLY A 187 -8.70 1.56 -28.42
N TYR A 188 -9.38 1.87 -27.31
CA TYR A 188 -10.62 2.63 -27.32
C TYR A 188 -10.52 4.07 -27.82
N ALA A 189 -9.32 4.64 -27.80
CA ALA A 189 -9.06 5.99 -28.30
C ALA A 189 -8.83 6.05 -29.83
N ALA A 190 -8.81 4.91 -30.50
CA ALA A 190 -8.66 4.79 -31.95
C ALA A 190 -10.00 4.94 -32.68
N VAL A 191 -10.68 6.08 -32.49
CA VAL A 191 -11.93 6.42 -33.20
C VAL A 191 -11.68 7.59 -34.14
#